data_604f91661ab5d598bedc778991f16063
#
_entry.id   604f91661ab5d598bedc778991f16063
#
_cell.length_a   1.000
_cell.length_b   1.000
_cell.length_c   1.000
_cell.angle_alpha   90.00
_cell.angle_beta   90.00
_cell.angle_gamma   90.00
#
_symmetry.space_group_name_H-M   'P 1'
#
loop_
_entity.id
_entity.type
_entity.pdbx_description
1 polymer ?
#
loop_
_entity_poly.entity_id
_entity_poly.type
_entity_poly.pdbx_seq_one_letter_code
_entity_poly.pdbx_strand_id
1 'polypeptide(L)'
;LFAFTTAIYGAFVAGLDAGLVYNEFPFMGHHRLLPPKEEVLDPRYSFRLKNSSEPDASMVAFGNMTQNPVTVQAIHRVLGISTVVAMIAFSLYAKRLKAYIPKAAPRFATGAAHMSGLQALLGISTLLYMVPLPLASLHQAGSVVLLTMLTCALGVTRKPNALIRAFAQRQRMMAGSTKPSKSP
;
A
#
# COMPACT_ATOMS: atom_id res chain seq x y z
N LEU A 1 1.22 -2.39 6.73
CA LEU A 1 1.07 -0.96 7.06
C LEU A 1 1.44 -0.07 5.88
N PHE A 2 2.69 -0.10 5.38
CA PHE A 2 3.15 0.78 4.28
C PHE A 2 2.19 0.84 3.08
N ALA A 3 1.85 -0.29 2.47
CA ALA A 3 0.97 -0.33 1.30
C ALA A 3 -0.41 0.30 1.57
N PHE A 4 -0.96 0.11 2.76
CA PHE A 4 -2.23 0.70 3.15
C PHE A 4 -2.12 2.22 3.31
N THR A 5 -1.08 2.70 3.99
CA THR A 5 -0.82 4.14 4.12
C THR A 5 -0.57 4.79 2.76
N THR A 6 0.17 4.11 1.86
CA THR A 6 0.39 4.57 0.49
C THR A 6 -0.94 4.70 -0.28
N ALA A 7 -1.85 3.75 -0.12
CA ALA A 7 -3.16 3.79 -0.77
C ALA A 7 -4.02 4.97 -0.25
N ILE A 8 -3.99 5.25 1.06
CA ILE A 8 -4.66 6.42 1.64
C ILE A 8 -4.11 7.72 1.03
N TYR A 9 -2.78 7.88 0.98
CA TYR A 9 -2.19 9.05 0.34
C TYR A 9 -2.47 9.12 -1.16
N GLY A 10 -2.60 7.98 -1.84
CA GLY A 10 -3.08 7.93 -3.23
C GLY A 10 -4.50 8.49 -3.41
N ALA A 11 -5.38 8.25 -2.44
CA ALA A 11 -6.72 8.85 -2.44
C ALA A 11 -6.67 10.37 -2.25
N PHE A 12 -5.80 10.90 -1.37
CA PHE A 12 -5.56 12.34 -1.27
C PHE A 12 -4.98 12.93 -2.56
N VAL A 13 -4.02 12.25 -3.22
CA VAL A 13 -3.47 12.68 -4.51
C VAL A 13 -4.59 12.81 -5.55
N ALA A 14 -5.51 11.84 -5.62
CA ALA A 14 -6.63 11.88 -6.55
C ALA A 14 -7.66 12.96 -6.18
N GLY A 15 -7.97 13.13 -4.88
CA GLY A 15 -8.95 14.10 -4.42
C GLY A 15 -8.51 15.57 -4.51
N LEU A 16 -7.20 15.82 -4.57
CA LEU A 16 -6.62 17.17 -4.66
C LEU A 16 -6.05 17.48 -6.07
N ASP A 17 -6.26 16.62 -7.05
CA ASP A 17 -5.61 16.70 -8.36
C ASP A 17 -4.07 16.88 -8.26
N ALA A 18 -3.49 16.38 -7.18
CA ALA A 18 -2.08 16.58 -6.86
C ALA A 18 -1.14 15.93 -7.89
N GLY A 19 -1.64 14.97 -8.68
CA GLY A 19 -0.91 14.38 -9.80
C GLY A 19 -0.53 15.36 -10.92
N LEU A 20 -1.17 16.54 -10.97
CA LEU A 20 -0.93 17.57 -11.98
C LEU A 20 0.09 18.64 -11.55
N VAL A 21 0.55 18.62 -10.29
CA VAL A 21 1.45 19.68 -9.77
C VAL A 21 2.88 19.50 -10.26
N TYR A 22 3.43 18.30 -10.12
CA TYR A 22 4.75 17.94 -10.64
C TYR A 22 4.64 16.69 -11.52
N ASN A 23 4.78 16.86 -12.83
CA ASN A 23 4.66 15.78 -13.82
C ASN A 23 6.03 15.22 -14.27
N GLU A 24 7.03 15.37 -13.44
CA GLU A 24 8.38 14.86 -13.64
C GLU A 24 8.67 13.67 -12.69
N PHE A 25 9.53 12.77 -13.10
CA PHE A 25 10.04 11.69 -12.26
C PHE A 25 11.50 11.40 -12.62
N PRO A 26 12.40 11.21 -11.64
CA PRO A 26 12.19 11.18 -10.18
C PRO A 26 12.09 12.57 -9.52
N PHE A 27 12.29 13.63 -10.27
CA PHE A 27 12.38 15.00 -9.76
C PHE A 27 11.00 15.62 -9.46
N MET A 28 11.01 16.66 -8.59
CA MET A 28 9.88 17.51 -8.26
C MET A 28 10.30 18.98 -8.42
N GLY A 29 10.34 19.43 -9.67
CA GLY A 29 10.77 20.78 -10.07
C GLY A 29 12.28 21.02 -10.00
N HIS A 30 12.81 21.73 -10.98
CA HIS A 30 14.21 22.18 -11.06
C HIS A 30 15.27 21.14 -10.66
N HIS A 31 15.14 19.89 -11.12
CA HIS A 31 16.06 18.77 -10.83
C HIS A 31 16.21 18.43 -9.33
N ARG A 32 15.23 18.75 -8.48
CA ARG A 32 15.20 18.38 -7.06
C ARG A 32 14.40 17.11 -6.85
N LEU A 33 14.86 16.24 -5.95
CA LEU A 33 14.12 15.01 -5.57
C LEU A 33 12.90 15.31 -4.68
N LEU A 34 12.95 16.42 -3.94
CA LEU A 34 11.87 16.90 -3.07
C LEU A 34 11.57 18.36 -3.40
N PRO A 35 10.31 18.81 -3.24
CA PRO A 35 9.94 20.20 -3.46
C PRO A 35 10.57 21.14 -2.41
N PRO A 36 10.64 22.46 -2.67
CA PRO A 36 11.11 23.45 -1.72
C PRO A 36 10.34 23.43 -0.42
N LYS A 37 10.99 23.75 0.70
CA LYS A 37 10.34 23.76 2.03
C LYS A 37 9.15 24.70 2.11
N GLU A 38 9.24 25.83 1.43
CA GLU A 38 8.21 26.87 1.34
C GLU A 38 6.93 26.37 0.69
N GLU A 39 7.03 25.43 -0.24
CA GLU A 39 5.89 24.79 -0.89
C GLU A 39 5.34 23.62 -0.07
N VAL A 40 6.21 22.90 0.66
CA VAL A 40 5.83 21.78 1.52
C VAL A 40 5.13 22.23 2.80
N LEU A 41 5.55 23.35 3.37
CA LEU A 41 5.01 23.92 4.62
C LEU A 41 4.42 25.29 4.34
N ASP A 42 3.40 25.35 3.50
CA ASP A 42 2.72 26.57 3.14
C ASP A 42 1.65 26.96 4.21
N PRO A 43 1.77 28.12 4.86
CA PRO A 43 0.82 28.56 5.89
C PRO A 43 -0.62 28.70 5.41
N ARG A 44 -0.85 28.80 4.09
CA ARG A 44 -2.20 28.86 3.50
C ARG A 44 -3.03 27.60 3.76
N TYR A 45 -2.40 26.45 3.95
CA TYR A 45 -3.03 25.16 4.24
C TYR A 45 -3.15 24.88 5.75
N SER A 46 -2.98 25.86 6.61
CA SER A 46 -3.16 25.66 8.05
C SER A 46 -4.63 25.50 8.43
N PHE A 47 -4.94 24.50 9.27
CA PHE A 47 -6.24 24.45 9.95
C PHE A 47 -6.30 25.55 11.00
N ARG A 48 -7.21 26.52 10.82
CA ARG A 48 -7.50 27.53 11.85
C ARG A 48 -8.65 27.05 12.72
N LEU A 49 -8.42 26.92 14.01
CA LEU A 49 -9.54 26.84 14.97
C LEU A 49 -10.22 28.18 14.99
N LYS A 50 -11.56 28.19 15.04
CA LYS A 50 -12.46 29.37 14.89
C LYS A 50 -12.13 30.56 15.81
N ASN A 51 -11.32 30.38 16.86
CA ASN A 51 -10.98 31.37 17.89
C ASN A 51 -9.47 31.61 18.08
N SER A 52 -8.59 31.08 17.23
CA SER A 52 -7.13 31.29 17.34
C SER A 52 -6.67 32.36 16.35
N SER A 53 -5.99 33.39 16.84
CA SER A 53 -5.42 34.49 16.03
C SER A 53 -4.19 34.04 15.23
N GLU A 54 -3.43 33.04 15.73
CA GLU A 54 -2.26 32.50 15.08
C GLU A 54 -2.38 30.96 14.91
N PRO A 55 -2.00 30.38 13.74
CA PRO A 55 -2.00 28.96 13.55
C PRO A 55 -0.84 28.32 14.31
N ASP A 56 -1.11 27.31 15.14
CA ASP A 56 -0.06 26.48 15.75
C ASP A 56 0.70 25.67 14.68
N ALA A 57 1.99 25.42 14.91
CA ALA A 57 2.85 24.66 14.00
C ALA A 57 2.30 23.25 13.67
N SER A 58 1.63 22.61 14.62
CA SER A 58 0.98 21.31 14.42
C SER A 58 -0.20 21.39 13.44
N MET A 59 -0.96 22.50 13.46
CA MET A 59 -2.09 22.73 12.55
C MET A 59 -1.61 23.07 11.13
N VAL A 60 -0.50 23.80 11.01
CA VAL A 60 0.17 24.04 9.73
C VAL A 60 0.65 22.71 9.14
N ALA A 61 1.34 21.87 9.93
CA ALA A 61 1.83 20.58 9.47
C ALA A 61 0.69 19.65 9.05
N PHE A 62 -0.37 19.51 9.86
CA PHE A 62 -1.52 18.66 9.55
C PHE A 62 -2.27 19.13 8.30
N GLY A 63 -2.49 20.43 8.15
CA GLY A 63 -3.11 21.01 6.98
C GLY A 63 -2.32 20.74 5.70
N ASN A 64 -1.00 20.91 5.75
CA ASN A 64 -0.14 20.60 4.60
C ASN A 64 -0.11 19.10 4.27
N MET A 65 -0.10 18.22 5.26
CA MET A 65 -0.12 16.76 5.03
C MET A 65 -1.42 16.25 4.43
N THR A 66 -2.51 16.99 4.49
CA THR A 66 -3.84 16.54 4.06
C THR A 66 -4.50 17.39 2.98
N GLN A 67 -4.09 18.65 2.80
CA GLN A 67 -4.73 19.59 1.87
C GLN A 67 -3.77 20.27 0.89
N ASN A 68 -2.45 20.21 1.15
CA ASN A 68 -1.46 20.76 0.22
C ASN A 68 -1.12 19.73 -0.87
N PRO A 69 -1.48 19.95 -2.14
CA PRO A 69 -1.23 19.00 -3.21
C PRO A 69 0.26 18.70 -3.41
N VAL A 70 1.15 19.67 -3.20
CA VAL A 70 2.61 19.48 -3.27
C VAL A 70 3.08 18.48 -2.22
N THR A 71 2.70 18.70 -0.97
CA THR A 71 3.09 17.84 0.17
C THR A 71 2.49 16.44 0.05
N VAL A 72 1.21 16.37 -0.29
CA VAL A 72 0.51 15.09 -0.48
C VAL A 72 1.15 14.27 -1.59
N GLN A 73 1.49 14.89 -2.73
CA GLN A 73 2.19 14.22 -3.82
C GLN A 73 3.58 13.74 -3.39
N ALA A 74 4.37 14.58 -2.68
CA ALA A 74 5.69 14.22 -2.20
C ALA A 74 5.65 13.04 -1.22
N ILE A 75 4.73 13.06 -0.25
CA ILE A 75 4.54 11.96 0.70
C ILE A 75 4.13 10.68 -0.02
N HIS A 76 3.18 10.75 -0.96
CA HIS A 76 2.75 9.59 -1.73
C HIS A 76 3.91 8.95 -2.52
N ARG A 77 4.78 9.74 -3.15
CA ARG A 77 5.97 9.25 -3.87
C ARG A 77 6.94 8.54 -2.92
N VAL A 78 7.26 9.14 -1.78
CA VAL A 78 8.15 8.54 -0.78
C VAL A 78 7.58 7.23 -0.26
N LEU A 79 6.29 7.21 0.10
CA LEU A 79 5.59 6.02 0.55
C LEU A 79 5.52 4.94 -0.54
N GLY A 80 5.30 5.32 -1.80
CA GLY A 80 5.30 4.41 -2.94
C GLY A 80 6.63 3.70 -3.12
N ILE A 81 7.73 4.46 -3.17
CA ILE A 81 9.09 3.90 -3.27
C ILE A 81 9.39 3.00 -2.06
N SER A 82 9.08 3.46 -0.85
CA SER A 82 9.26 2.69 0.39
C SER A 82 8.46 1.39 0.37
N THR A 83 7.23 1.41 -0.20
CA THR A 83 6.39 0.22 -0.35
C THR A 83 7.03 -0.79 -1.29
N VAL A 84 7.56 -0.37 -2.44
CA VAL A 84 8.25 -1.28 -3.37
C VAL A 84 9.44 -1.95 -2.70
N VAL A 85 10.30 -1.17 -2.04
CA VAL A 85 11.46 -1.69 -1.31
C VAL A 85 11.03 -2.67 -0.21
N ALA A 86 10.02 -2.32 0.58
CA ALA A 86 9.49 -3.18 1.63
C ALA A 86 8.89 -4.49 1.07
N MET A 87 8.20 -4.46 -0.08
CA MET A 87 7.63 -5.64 -0.72
C MET A 87 8.72 -6.57 -1.27
N ILE A 88 9.78 -6.02 -1.87
CA ILE A 88 10.95 -6.80 -2.30
C ILE A 88 11.60 -7.47 -1.09
N ALA A 89 11.89 -6.71 -0.03
CA ALA A 89 12.48 -7.24 1.21
C ALA A 89 11.60 -8.34 1.84
N PHE A 90 10.28 -8.11 1.89
CA PHE A 90 9.31 -9.09 2.40
C PHE A 90 9.32 -10.38 1.56
N SER A 91 9.36 -10.27 0.22
CA SER A 91 9.43 -11.43 -0.67
C SER A 91 10.71 -12.24 -0.45
N LEU A 92 11.86 -11.57 -0.37
CA LEU A 92 13.15 -12.21 -0.11
C LEU A 92 13.18 -12.90 1.26
N TYR A 93 12.65 -12.26 2.29
CA TYR A 93 12.53 -12.82 3.63
C TYR A 93 11.61 -14.05 3.66
N ALA A 94 10.44 -13.96 3.01
CA ALA A 94 9.52 -15.09 2.92
C ALA A 94 10.13 -16.29 2.17
N LYS A 95 10.94 -16.05 1.13
CA LYS A 95 11.69 -17.11 0.42
C LYS A 95 12.74 -17.78 1.31
N ARG A 96 13.42 -17.03 2.18
CA ARG A 96 14.38 -17.60 3.15
C ARG A 96 13.69 -18.49 4.17
N LEU A 97 12.48 -18.13 4.59
CA LEU A 97 11.69 -18.86 5.57
C LEU A 97 10.80 -19.96 4.97
N LYS A 98 10.93 -20.29 3.68
CA LYS A 98 10.03 -21.22 2.97
C LYS A 98 9.88 -22.60 3.61
N ALA A 99 10.88 -23.06 4.37
CA ALA A 99 10.84 -24.34 5.08
C ALA A 99 9.96 -24.30 6.35
N TYR A 100 9.72 -23.11 6.92
CA TYR A 100 9.05 -22.90 8.20
C TYR A 100 7.64 -22.31 8.07
N ILE A 101 7.24 -21.86 6.88
CA ILE A 101 5.95 -21.22 6.62
C ILE A 101 5.16 -21.97 5.55
N PRO A 102 3.81 -21.82 5.51
CA PRO A 102 2.98 -22.45 4.48
C PRO A 102 3.46 -22.09 3.07
N LYS A 103 3.45 -23.07 2.15
CA LYS A 103 3.93 -22.89 0.76
C LYS A 103 3.25 -21.75 -0.01
N ALA A 104 2.03 -21.38 0.38
CA ALA A 104 1.31 -20.25 -0.21
C ALA A 104 1.88 -18.88 0.19
N ALA A 105 2.43 -18.73 1.39
CA ALA A 105 2.94 -17.45 1.90
C ALA A 105 4.04 -16.83 1.02
N PRO A 106 5.13 -17.54 0.65
CA PRO A 106 6.15 -16.98 -0.23
C PRO A 106 5.63 -16.70 -1.65
N ARG A 107 4.61 -17.43 -2.14
CA ARG A 107 3.97 -17.15 -3.44
C ARG A 107 3.23 -15.81 -3.40
N PHE A 108 2.41 -15.57 -2.39
CA PHE A 108 1.73 -14.28 -2.22
C PHE A 108 2.72 -13.13 -1.99
N ALA A 109 3.76 -13.34 -1.19
CA ALA A 109 4.81 -12.33 -0.98
C ALA A 109 5.52 -11.96 -2.28
N THR A 110 5.84 -12.95 -3.12
CA THR A 110 6.47 -12.71 -4.43
C THR A 110 5.51 -12.02 -5.40
N GLY A 111 4.24 -12.44 -5.45
CA GLY A 111 3.20 -11.78 -6.24
C GLY A 111 3.01 -10.33 -5.82
N ALA A 112 2.98 -10.04 -4.52
CA ALA A 112 2.89 -8.68 -4.00
C ALA A 112 4.10 -7.82 -4.38
N ALA A 113 5.32 -8.39 -4.40
CA ALA A 113 6.52 -7.67 -4.85
C ALA A 113 6.45 -7.31 -6.36
N HIS A 114 6.03 -8.24 -7.21
CA HIS A 114 5.82 -7.95 -8.65
C HIS A 114 4.71 -6.93 -8.85
N MET A 115 3.59 -7.07 -8.12
CA MET A 115 2.47 -6.14 -8.21
C MET A 115 2.86 -4.74 -7.72
N SER A 116 3.69 -4.62 -6.67
CA SER A 116 4.18 -3.31 -6.22
C SER A 116 5.09 -2.63 -7.26
N GLY A 117 5.91 -3.41 -7.98
CA GLY A 117 6.69 -2.90 -9.11
C GLY A 117 5.81 -2.40 -10.26
N LEU A 118 4.78 -3.18 -10.62
CA LEU A 118 3.78 -2.77 -11.63
C LEU A 118 3.04 -1.51 -11.19
N GLN A 119 2.67 -1.40 -9.90
CA GLN A 119 2.04 -0.21 -9.34
C GLN A 119 2.94 1.02 -9.45
N ALA A 120 4.24 0.89 -9.18
CA ALA A 120 5.18 2.00 -9.37
C ALA A 120 5.25 2.44 -10.84
N LEU A 121 5.32 1.49 -11.78
CA LEU A 121 5.31 1.79 -13.22
C LEU A 121 4.02 2.49 -13.65
N LEU A 122 2.87 1.99 -13.24
CA LEU A 122 1.56 2.62 -13.52
C LEU A 122 1.47 4.03 -12.93
N GLY A 123 1.90 4.22 -11.67
CA GLY A 123 1.90 5.53 -11.02
C GLY A 123 2.82 6.53 -11.71
N ILE A 124 4.03 6.12 -12.08
CA ILE A 124 4.98 6.95 -12.83
C ILE A 124 4.41 7.30 -14.21
N SER A 125 3.85 6.32 -14.93
CA SER A 125 3.22 6.57 -16.24
C SER A 125 2.02 7.52 -16.11
N THR A 126 1.15 7.32 -15.11
CA THR A 126 0.02 8.22 -14.84
C THR A 126 0.49 9.66 -14.68
N LEU A 127 1.59 9.85 -13.95
CA LEU A 127 2.18 11.16 -13.68
C LEU A 127 2.74 11.79 -14.97
N LEU A 128 3.61 11.06 -15.68
CA LEU A 128 4.30 11.57 -16.89
C LEU A 128 3.35 11.89 -18.05
N TYR A 129 2.22 11.21 -18.14
CA TYR A 129 1.18 11.44 -19.15
C TYR A 129 0.07 12.40 -18.69
N MET A 130 0.29 13.21 -17.65
CA MET A 130 -0.66 14.22 -17.19
C MET A 130 -2.00 13.62 -16.73
N VAL A 131 -1.91 12.52 -15.98
CA VAL A 131 -3.04 11.85 -15.30
C VAL A 131 -4.19 11.43 -16.21
N PRO A 132 -3.95 10.67 -17.31
CA PRO A 132 -5.04 10.19 -18.13
C PRO A 132 -5.91 9.19 -17.37
N LEU A 133 -7.23 9.33 -17.50
CA LEU A 133 -8.21 8.55 -16.75
C LEU A 133 -7.99 7.02 -16.80
N PRO A 134 -7.67 6.40 -17.96
CA PRO A 134 -7.43 4.96 -18.00
C PRO A 134 -6.23 4.51 -17.13
N LEU A 135 -5.10 5.25 -17.17
CA LEU A 135 -3.92 4.91 -16.36
C LEU A 135 -4.18 5.14 -14.88
N ALA A 136 -4.85 6.24 -14.51
CA ALA A 136 -5.24 6.51 -13.13
C ALA A 136 -6.15 5.41 -12.57
N SER A 137 -7.16 4.97 -13.34
CA SER A 137 -8.07 3.89 -12.96
C SER A 137 -7.35 2.55 -12.82
N LEU A 138 -6.43 2.21 -13.73
CA LEU A 138 -5.62 1.00 -13.64
C LEU A 138 -4.71 1.02 -12.41
N HIS A 139 -4.09 2.17 -12.12
CA HIS A 139 -3.27 2.34 -10.93
C HIS A 139 -4.09 2.17 -9.65
N GLN A 140 -5.29 2.73 -9.56
CA GLN A 140 -6.21 2.53 -8.43
C GLN A 140 -6.65 1.07 -8.30
N ALA A 141 -7.12 0.45 -9.38
CA ALA A 141 -7.55 -0.96 -9.36
C ALA A 141 -6.40 -1.89 -8.93
N GLY A 142 -5.20 -1.66 -9.43
CA GLY A 142 -4.03 -2.45 -9.07
C GLY A 142 -3.62 -2.29 -7.61
N SER A 143 -3.88 -1.13 -6.97
CA SER A 143 -3.65 -0.97 -5.53
C SER A 143 -4.55 -1.88 -4.69
N VAL A 144 -5.79 -2.08 -5.11
CA VAL A 144 -6.73 -3.03 -4.47
C VAL A 144 -6.22 -4.47 -4.62
N VAL A 145 -5.71 -4.84 -5.81
CA VAL A 145 -5.11 -6.16 -6.03
C VAL A 145 -3.91 -6.38 -5.11
N LEU A 146 -3.01 -5.38 -4.98
CA LEU A 146 -1.86 -5.46 -4.07
C LEU A 146 -2.29 -5.65 -2.62
N LEU A 147 -3.25 -4.87 -2.13
CA LEU A 147 -3.78 -4.99 -0.77
C LEU A 147 -4.44 -6.36 -0.54
N THR A 148 -5.15 -6.89 -1.53
CA THR A 148 -5.76 -8.22 -1.48
C THR A 148 -4.69 -9.31 -1.36
N MET A 149 -3.61 -9.25 -2.16
CA MET A 149 -2.49 -10.19 -2.07
C MET A 149 -1.83 -10.17 -0.69
N LEU A 150 -1.64 -8.99 -0.11
CA LEU A 150 -1.08 -8.84 1.24
C LEU A 150 -2.01 -9.40 2.33
N THR A 151 -3.31 -9.17 2.20
CA THR A 151 -4.33 -9.72 3.11
C THR A 151 -4.35 -11.25 3.03
N CYS A 152 -4.27 -11.83 1.83
CA CYS A 152 -4.13 -13.27 1.63
C CYS A 152 -2.84 -13.81 2.25
N ALA A 153 -1.70 -13.13 2.05
CA ALA A 153 -0.42 -13.52 2.66
C ALA A 153 -0.52 -13.56 4.19
N LEU A 154 -1.14 -12.54 4.80
CA LEU A 154 -1.40 -12.51 6.24
C LEU A 154 -2.35 -13.63 6.69
N GLY A 155 -3.43 -13.88 5.91
CA GLY A 155 -4.40 -14.94 6.21
C GLY A 155 -3.77 -16.33 6.27
N VAL A 156 -2.93 -16.66 5.28
CA VAL A 156 -2.27 -17.99 5.22
C VAL A 156 -1.16 -18.19 6.26
N THR A 157 -0.63 -17.12 6.84
CA THR A 157 0.40 -17.18 7.90
C THR A 157 -0.21 -17.20 9.30
N ARG A 158 -1.49 -16.83 9.46
CA ARG A 158 -2.16 -16.89 10.75
C ARG A 158 -2.36 -18.33 11.22
N LYS A 159 -2.03 -18.61 12.48
CA LYS A 159 -2.39 -19.88 13.11
C LYS A 159 -3.92 -19.97 13.18
N PRO A 160 -4.56 -21.06 12.71
CA PRO A 160 -5.99 -21.24 12.86
C PRO A 160 -6.36 -21.19 14.35
N ASN A 161 -7.44 -20.49 14.68
CA ASN A 161 -7.92 -20.44 16.06
C ASN A 161 -8.39 -21.82 16.53
N ALA A 162 -8.57 -22.00 17.84
CA ALA A 162 -8.94 -23.28 18.45
C ALA A 162 -10.21 -23.88 17.83
N LEU A 163 -11.19 -23.04 17.51
CA LEU A 163 -12.49 -23.46 16.94
C LEU A 163 -12.33 -24.03 15.53
N ILE A 164 -11.53 -23.40 14.66
CA ILE A 164 -11.24 -23.91 13.31
C ILE A 164 -10.46 -25.22 13.38
N ARG A 165 -9.51 -25.35 14.33
CA ARG A 165 -8.76 -26.59 14.54
C ARG A 165 -9.67 -27.73 14.99
N ALA A 166 -10.56 -27.47 15.95
CA ALA A 166 -11.53 -28.46 16.45
C ALA A 166 -12.49 -28.89 15.32
N PHE A 167 -12.98 -27.96 14.51
CA PHE A 167 -13.86 -28.27 13.38
C PHE A 167 -13.15 -29.12 12.32
N ALA A 168 -11.92 -28.77 11.93
CA ALA A 168 -11.11 -29.55 11.00
C ALA A 168 -10.80 -30.96 11.51
N GLN A 169 -10.55 -31.10 12.84
CA GLN A 169 -10.32 -32.40 13.47
C GLN A 169 -11.57 -33.25 13.46
N ARG A 170 -12.75 -32.68 13.73
CA ARG A 170 -14.04 -33.37 13.68
C ARG A 170 -14.36 -33.87 12.26
N GLN A 171 -14.13 -33.05 11.24
CA GLN A 171 -14.31 -33.48 9.83
C GLN A 171 -13.38 -34.64 9.45
N ARG A 172 -12.11 -34.63 9.89
CA ARG A 172 -11.18 -35.74 9.63
C ARG A 172 -11.62 -37.04 10.30
N MET A 173 -12.14 -36.97 11.52
CA MET A 173 -12.68 -38.14 12.21
C MET A 173 -13.90 -38.73 11.49
N MET A 174 -14.83 -37.87 11.01
CA MET A 174 -15.98 -38.33 10.22
C MET A 174 -15.57 -38.96 8.89
N ALA A 175 -14.62 -38.36 8.17
CA ALA A 175 -14.11 -38.89 6.91
C ALA A 175 -13.30 -40.20 7.07
N GLY A 176 -12.63 -40.39 8.21
CA GLY A 176 -11.93 -41.63 8.54
C GLY A 176 -12.88 -42.80 8.90
N SER A 177 -14.07 -42.49 9.45
CA SER A 177 -15.10 -43.49 9.79
C SER A 177 -15.85 -44.06 8.57
N THR A 178 -15.76 -43.41 7.40
CA THR A 178 -16.43 -43.80 6.16
C THR A 178 -15.58 -44.67 5.22
N LYS A 179 -14.34 -45.05 5.63
CA LYS A 179 -13.56 -46.01 4.84
C LYS A 179 -14.16 -47.41 4.99
N PRO A 180 -14.63 -48.07 3.91
CA PRO A 180 -15.08 -49.43 3.98
C PRO A 180 -13.96 -50.34 4.42
N SER A 181 -14.22 -51.23 5.38
CA SER A 181 -13.37 -52.34 5.76
C SER A 181 -13.04 -53.11 4.49
N LYS A 182 -11.73 -53.21 4.13
CA LYS A 182 -11.32 -54.21 3.16
C LYS A 182 -11.58 -55.57 3.79
N SER A 183 -12.62 -56.25 3.35
CA SER A 183 -12.83 -57.68 3.63
C SER A 183 -11.68 -58.48 3.06
N PRO A 184 -11.24 -59.55 3.75
CA PRO A 184 -10.14 -60.44 3.35
C PRO A 184 -10.40 -61.18 2.04
#